data_fb926bc7e1f3faa5196832d58f0773c9
#
_entry.id   fb926bc7e1f3faa5196832d58f0773c9
#
_cell.length_a   1.000
_cell.length_b   1.000
_cell.length_c   1.000
_cell.angle_alpha   90.00
_cell.angle_beta   90.00
_cell.angle_gamma   90.00
#
_symmetry.space_group_name_H-M   'P 1'
#
loop_
_entity.id
_entity.type
_entity.pdbx_description
1 polymer ?
#
loop_
_entity_poly.entity_id
_entity_poly.type
_entity_poly.pdbx_seq_one_letter_code
_entity_poly.pdbx_strand_id
1 'polypeptide(L)'
;MNGKPYLEFREDGTFQVLHITDLQEGVHSKKDTLRLLNALLDTAKPDLVILTGDQLKGYSPAFRLLGKESVQNTLHILTEPMEKRCIPYAVTFGNHDVQCGISNEEQAAIYRSYPYCICPAEEQAAGTFYLKIRNSSGAEALRFYLIDSGNQTVHGQYAPPAPAVLDWLKEKLFQDQIPSMVFQHIPLPEYKKCRNVTLKERICSPEKNVGEFELLRDNGKIMAVFCGHDHKNDFVGQVDGIDLGYTPSGGFACYGPGAERGGRLLTFHVDRSMHYETKVLRYCDIVAPHTGNRIKEFFDTHTPTCWPGRTELIDEENLENA
;
A
#
# COMPACT_ATOMS: atom_id res chain seq x y z
N MET A 1 -19.81 19.73 13.94
CA MET A 1 -18.50 19.01 13.91
C MET A 1 -18.78 17.68 13.22
N ASN A 2 -18.50 17.57 11.94
CA ASN A 2 -18.62 16.28 11.25
C ASN A 2 -17.45 15.44 11.70
N GLY A 3 -17.72 14.37 12.46
CA GLY A 3 -16.70 13.38 12.84
C GLY A 3 -16.12 12.70 11.61
N LYS A 4 -14.92 12.11 11.74
CA LYS A 4 -14.31 11.29 10.68
C LYS A 4 -15.26 10.16 10.26
N PRO A 5 -15.23 9.70 8.98
CA PRO A 5 -16.06 8.60 8.52
C PRO A 5 -15.91 7.35 9.39
N TYR A 6 -17.02 6.66 9.55
CA TYR A 6 -17.12 5.46 10.35
C TYR A 6 -17.06 4.23 9.45
N LEU A 7 -16.31 3.19 9.84
CA LEU A 7 -16.17 1.98 9.04
C LEU A 7 -17.10 0.88 9.55
N GLU A 8 -18.03 0.47 8.71
CA GLU A 8 -19.03 -0.54 9.02
C GLU A 8 -19.33 -1.41 7.79
N PHE A 9 -19.62 -2.68 8.00
CA PHE A 9 -20.10 -3.56 6.95
C PHE A 9 -21.41 -3.01 6.37
N ARG A 10 -21.56 -3.11 5.06
CA ARG A 10 -22.77 -2.72 4.34
C ARG A 10 -23.97 -3.55 4.80
N GLU A 11 -25.17 -3.15 4.45
CA GLU A 11 -26.41 -3.88 4.75
C GLU A 11 -26.42 -5.30 4.17
N ASP A 12 -25.74 -5.52 3.03
CA ASP A 12 -25.57 -6.84 2.43
C ASP A 12 -24.51 -7.71 3.12
N GLY A 13 -23.91 -7.22 4.19
CA GLY A 13 -22.87 -7.91 4.95
C GLY A 13 -21.48 -7.87 4.31
N THR A 14 -21.25 -7.07 3.26
CA THR A 14 -19.94 -6.93 2.61
C THR A 14 -19.18 -5.72 3.13
N PHE A 15 -17.85 -5.77 3.03
CA PHE A 15 -16.94 -4.62 3.19
C PHE A 15 -15.83 -4.71 2.15
N GLN A 16 -15.65 -3.65 1.38
CA GLN A 16 -14.69 -3.62 0.27
C GLN A 16 -13.54 -2.67 0.55
N VAL A 17 -12.32 -3.18 0.44
CA VAL A 17 -11.09 -2.40 0.55
C VAL A 17 -10.38 -2.36 -0.79
N LEU A 18 -10.01 -1.16 -1.22
CA LEU A 18 -9.12 -0.96 -2.35
C LEU A 18 -7.72 -0.65 -1.83
N HIS A 19 -6.80 -1.57 -1.99
CA HIS A 19 -5.40 -1.40 -1.64
C HIS A 19 -4.64 -0.85 -2.84
N ILE A 20 -3.95 0.27 -2.66
CA ILE A 20 -3.14 0.97 -3.66
C ILE A 20 -1.77 1.25 -3.04
N THR A 21 -0.72 1.16 -3.84
CA THR A 21 0.66 1.36 -3.40
C THR A 21 1.52 1.94 -4.53
N ASP A 22 2.67 2.48 -4.20
CA ASP A 22 3.71 2.86 -5.15
C ASP A 22 3.19 3.77 -6.28
N LEU A 23 2.49 4.84 -5.91
CA LEU A 23 2.10 5.87 -6.86
C LEU A 23 3.32 6.64 -7.36
N GLN A 24 4.31 6.82 -6.50
CA GLN A 24 5.61 7.47 -6.74
C GLN A 24 5.51 8.69 -7.66
N GLU A 25 4.51 9.55 -7.42
CA GLU A 25 4.31 10.73 -8.23
C GLU A 25 5.26 11.86 -7.87
N GLY A 26 5.66 12.60 -8.90
CA GLY A 26 6.47 13.81 -8.75
C GLY A 26 5.59 15.06 -8.61
N VAL A 27 6.24 16.21 -8.57
CA VAL A 27 5.56 17.53 -8.51
C VAL A 27 4.61 17.79 -9.69
N HIS A 28 4.71 17.02 -10.74
CA HIS A 28 3.79 17.00 -11.89
C HIS A 28 3.27 15.58 -12.07
N SER A 29 2.13 15.31 -11.45
CA SER A 29 1.52 13.98 -11.49
C SER A 29 1.16 13.55 -12.91
N LYS A 30 1.39 12.26 -13.20
CA LYS A 30 1.10 11.67 -14.50
C LYS A 30 -0.41 11.54 -14.70
N LYS A 31 -0.87 11.91 -15.89
CA LYS A 31 -2.29 11.81 -16.24
C LYS A 31 -2.82 10.38 -16.16
N ASP A 32 -1.98 9.39 -16.49
CA ASP A 32 -2.38 7.98 -16.49
C ASP A 32 -2.48 7.43 -15.05
N THR A 33 -1.68 7.92 -14.09
CA THR A 33 -1.88 7.64 -12.67
C THR A 33 -3.25 8.12 -12.20
N LEU A 34 -3.62 9.37 -12.53
CA LEU A 34 -4.91 9.92 -12.13
C LEU A 34 -6.08 9.22 -12.84
N ARG A 35 -5.92 8.80 -14.10
CA ARG A 35 -6.90 7.99 -14.81
C ARG A 35 -7.11 6.65 -14.14
N LEU A 36 -6.01 5.98 -13.78
CA LEU A 36 -6.06 4.71 -13.06
C LEU A 36 -6.74 4.87 -11.71
N LEU A 37 -6.36 5.85 -10.89
CA LEU A 37 -6.99 6.11 -9.60
C LEU A 37 -8.51 6.31 -9.73
N ASN A 38 -8.95 7.15 -10.67
CA ASN A 38 -10.37 7.36 -10.90
C ASN A 38 -11.08 6.07 -11.36
N ALA A 39 -10.50 5.32 -12.31
CA ALA A 39 -11.09 4.08 -12.79
C ALA A 39 -11.14 2.99 -11.70
N LEU A 40 -10.13 2.90 -10.85
CA LEU A 40 -10.11 1.99 -9.69
C LEU A 40 -11.25 2.30 -8.72
N LEU A 41 -11.43 3.56 -8.35
CA LEU A 41 -12.49 3.99 -7.43
C LEU A 41 -13.88 3.77 -8.01
N ASP A 42 -14.07 4.09 -9.30
CA ASP A 42 -15.36 3.91 -9.98
C ASP A 42 -15.72 2.43 -10.20
N THR A 43 -14.72 1.58 -10.40
CA THR A 43 -14.90 0.13 -10.61
C THR A 43 -15.08 -0.61 -9.29
N ALA A 44 -14.24 -0.33 -8.30
CA ALA A 44 -14.25 -1.01 -7.01
C ALA A 44 -15.38 -0.52 -6.10
N LYS A 45 -15.73 0.77 -6.16
CA LYS A 45 -16.66 1.45 -5.22
C LYS A 45 -16.38 1.04 -3.77
N PRO A 46 -15.13 1.22 -3.30
CA PRO A 46 -14.70 0.69 -2.02
C PRO A 46 -15.31 1.45 -0.83
N ASP A 47 -15.41 0.79 0.31
CA ASP A 47 -15.76 1.40 1.59
C ASP A 47 -14.55 2.05 2.25
N LEU A 48 -13.35 1.61 1.85
CA LEU A 48 -12.07 2.11 2.36
C LEU A 48 -11.00 1.98 1.28
N VAL A 49 -10.18 3.02 1.12
CA VAL A 49 -8.91 2.92 0.39
C VAL A 49 -7.76 2.85 1.39
N ILE A 50 -6.84 1.92 1.19
CA ILE A 50 -5.58 1.84 1.94
C ILE A 50 -4.43 2.13 0.99
N LEU A 51 -3.63 3.14 1.35
CA LEU A 51 -2.41 3.54 0.64
C LEU A 51 -1.19 3.07 1.45
N THR A 52 -0.40 2.15 0.89
CA THR A 52 0.73 1.56 1.61
C THR A 52 2.09 2.09 1.16
N GLY A 53 2.23 3.39 1.14
CA GLY A 53 3.54 4.01 0.98
C GLY A 53 3.99 4.23 -0.46
N ASP A 54 5.12 4.93 -0.55
CA ASP A 54 5.71 5.40 -1.79
C ASP A 54 4.69 6.15 -2.66
N GLN A 55 3.93 7.06 -2.01
CA GLN A 55 3.00 7.93 -2.70
C GLN A 55 3.76 8.97 -3.52
N LEU A 56 4.92 9.39 -3.00
CA LEU A 56 5.77 10.40 -3.59
C LEU A 56 7.04 9.78 -4.17
N LYS A 57 7.47 10.28 -5.33
CA LYS A 57 8.83 10.09 -5.84
C LYS A 57 9.80 10.96 -5.03
N GLY A 58 9.89 10.71 -3.71
CA GLY A 58 10.55 11.59 -2.76
C GLY A 58 12.01 11.89 -3.06
N TYR A 59 12.70 10.96 -3.72
CA TYR A 59 14.07 11.16 -4.20
C TYR A 59 14.18 12.15 -5.38
N SER A 60 13.07 12.64 -5.94
CA SER A 60 13.10 13.66 -7.00
C SER A 60 13.66 14.98 -6.45
N PRO A 61 14.69 15.56 -7.06
CA PRO A 61 15.27 16.83 -6.62
C PRO A 61 14.26 17.99 -6.61
N ALA A 62 13.17 17.87 -7.38
CA ALA A 62 12.15 18.90 -7.49
C ALA A 62 11.44 19.16 -6.16
N PHE A 63 11.19 18.13 -5.34
CA PHE A 63 10.58 18.32 -4.03
C PHE A 63 11.47 19.13 -3.09
N ARG A 64 12.79 18.84 -3.08
CA ARG A 64 13.74 19.59 -2.26
C ARG A 64 13.89 21.04 -2.73
N LEU A 65 13.83 21.27 -4.04
CA LEU A 65 13.94 22.60 -4.62
C LEU A 65 12.71 23.46 -4.37
N LEU A 66 11.50 22.87 -4.49
CA LEU A 66 10.22 23.56 -4.40
C LEU A 66 9.62 23.52 -2.98
N GLY A 67 10.18 22.69 -2.10
CA GLY A 67 9.84 22.65 -0.68
C GLY A 67 8.48 22.06 -0.37
N LYS A 68 8.05 22.25 0.88
CA LYS A 68 6.86 21.65 1.49
C LYS A 68 5.56 21.87 0.68
N GLU A 69 5.40 23.05 0.08
CA GLU A 69 4.20 23.36 -0.71
C GLU A 69 4.05 22.40 -1.90
N SER A 70 5.16 22.03 -2.55
CA SER A 70 5.12 21.07 -3.66
C SER A 70 4.70 19.66 -3.20
N VAL A 71 5.09 19.25 -2.00
CA VAL A 71 4.61 18.01 -1.37
C VAL A 71 3.11 18.09 -1.11
N GLN A 72 2.65 19.16 -0.46
CA GLN A 72 1.22 19.39 -0.17
C GLN A 72 0.38 19.33 -1.46
N ASN A 73 0.82 20.01 -2.50
CA ASN A 73 0.12 20.04 -3.79
C ASN A 73 0.05 18.66 -4.43
N THR A 74 1.15 17.88 -4.39
CA THR A 74 1.16 16.53 -4.94
C THR A 74 0.24 15.61 -4.16
N LEU A 75 0.29 15.64 -2.82
CA LEU A 75 -0.61 14.85 -1.97
C LEU A 75 -2.07 15.25 -2.19
N HIS A 76 -2.36 16.54 -2.36
CA HIS A 76 -3.71 17.02 -2.68
C HIS A 76 -4.22 16.42 -4.00
N ILE A 77 -3.42 16.42 -5.05
CA ILE A 77 -3.78 15.85 -6.35
C ILE A 77 -4.06 14.34 -6.24
N LEU A 78 -3.28 13.61 -5.44
CA LEU A 78 -3.44 12.17 -5.28
C LEU A 78 -4.64 11.79 -4.39
N THR A 79 -4.99 12.63 -3.42
CA THR A 79 -6.12 12.37 -2.52
C THR A 79 -7.46 12.89 -3.07
N GLU A 80 -7.42 13.90 -3.93
CA GLU A 80 -8.62 14.53 -4.51
C GLU A 80 -9.64 13.53 -5.10
N PRO A 81 -9.24 12.44 -5.82
CA PRO A 81 -10.19 11.46 -6.33
C PRO A 81 -11.03 10.77 -5.24
N MET A 82 -10.45 10.52 -4.06
CA MET A 82 -11.13 9.94 -2.90
C MET A 82 -12.00 10.99 -2.19
N GLU A 83 -11.46 12.19 -1.97
CA GLU A 83 -12.17 13.31 -1.35
C GLU A 83 -13.43 13.69 -2.13
N LYS A 84 -13.35 13.79 -3.47
CA LYS A 84 -14.50 14.08 -4.35
C LYS A 84 -15.61 13.03 -4.30
N ARG A 85 -15.27 11.79 -3.99
CA ARG A 85 -16.22 10.67 -3.88
C ARG A 85 -16.68 10.40 -2.46
N CYS A 86 -16.18 11.19 -1.49
CA CYS A 86 -16.45 10.98 -0.07
C CYS A 86 -16.04 9.57 0.40
N ILE A 87 -14.97 9.00 -0.17
CA ILE A 87 -14.48 7.67 0.18
C ILE A 87 -13.43 7.80 1.28
N PRO A 88 -13.62 7.12 2.44
CA PRO A 88 -12.60 7.07 3.49
C PRO A 88 -11.30 6.48 2.99
N TYR A 89 -10.17 7.01 3.44
CA TYR A 89 -8.87 6.42 3.15
C TYR A 89 -7.90 6.56 4.32
N ALA A 90 -6.95 5.62 4.38
CA ALA A 90 -5.89 5.56 5.37
C ALA A 90 -4.53 5.35 4.69
N VAL A 91 -3.47 5.84 5.31
CA VAL A 91 -2.13 5.89 4.71
C VAL A 91 -1.10 5.34 5.68
N THR A 92 -0.21 4.48 5.21
CA THR A 92 1.11 4.25 5.80
C THR A 92 2.18 4.67 4.81
N PHE A 93 3.45 4.69 5.23
CA PHE A 93 4.56 5.27 4.46
C PHE A 93 5.48 4.19 3.90
N GLY A 94 6.12 4.52 2.77
CA GLY A 94 7.19 3.75 2.17
C GLY A 94 8.55 4.44 2.33
N ASN A 95 9.58 3.78 1.84
CA ASN A 95 10.96 4.25 2.01
C ASN A 95 11.31 5.50 1.19
N HIS A 96 10.51 5.83 0.18
CA HIS A 96 10.72 7.03 -0.62
C HIS A 96 9.94 8.25 -0.12
N ASP A 97 8.89 8.09 0.65
CA ASP A 97 8.07 9.22 1.10
C ASP A 97 8.88 10.21 1.95
N VAL A 98 9.72 9.74 2.87
CA VAL A 98 10.56 10.60 3.72
C VAL A 98 11.65 11.36 2.95
N GLN A 99 11.95 10.97 1.72
CA GLN A 99 13.03 11.56 0.93
C GLN A 99 12.64 12.90 0.28
N CYS A 100 11.37 13.30 0.35
CA CYS A 100 10.84 14.53 -0.26
C CYS A 100 11.22 15.83 0.46
N GLY A 101 11.92 15.74 1.59
CA GLY A 101 12.40 16.91 2.33
C GLY A 101 11.52 17.33 3.51
N ILE A 102 10.43 16.62 3.78
CA ILE A 102 9.65 16.71 5.02
C ILE A 102 9.48 15.31 5.64
N SER A 103 9.25 15.24 6.94
CA SER A 103 9.15 13.99 7.66
C SER A 103 7.80 13.27 7.40
N ASN A 104 7.72 11.97 7.75
CA ASN A 104 6.47 11.23 7.68
C ASN A 104 5.41 11.82 8.63
N GLU A 105 5.82 12.37 9.80
CA GLU A 105 4.91 13.06 10.74
C GLU A 105 4.30 14.31 10.11
N GLU A 106 5.11 15.09 9.38
CA GLU A 106 4.61 16.26 8.66
C GLU A 106 3.66 15.88 7.54
N GLN A 107 3.95 14.79 6.80
CA GLN A 107 3.06 14.25 5.77
C GLN A 107 1.77 13.71 6.40
N ALA A 108 1.84 12.96 7.50
CA ALA A 108 0.67 12.48 8.23
C ALA A 108 -0.24 13.63 8.69
N ALA A 109 0.36 14.76 9.13
CA ALA A 109 -0.40 15.96 9.48
C ALA A 109 -1.12 16.57 8.26
N ILE A 110 -0.50 16.56 7.07
CA ILE A 110 -1.13 16.98 5.83
C ILE A 110 -2.30 16.06 5.49
N TYR A 111 -2.12 14.74 5.50
CA TYR A 111 -3.19 13.78 5.25
C TYR A 111 -4.36 13.95 6.21
N ARG A 112 -4.11 14.09 7.51
CA ARG A 112 -5.14 14.30 8.53
C ARG A 112 -5.95 15.59 8.36
N SER A 113 -5.45 16.56 7.60
CA SER A 113 -6.19 17.78 7.30
C SER A 113 -7.34 17.57 6.32
N TYR A 114 -7.33 16.46 5.56
CA TYR A 114 -8.38 16.13 4.62
C TYR A 114 -9.59 15.48 5.32
N PRO A 115 -10.82 15.81 4.90
CA PRO A 115 -12.05 15.33 5.54
C PRO A 115 -12.19 13.82 5.58
N TYR A 116 -11.86 13.12 4.48
CA TYR A 116 -12.04 11.68 4.36
C TYR A 116 -10.79 10.86 4.70
N CYS A 117 -9.67 11.48 5.04
CA CYS A 117 -8.55 10.78 5.64
C CYS A 117 -8.89 10.35 7.07
N ILE A 118 -8.87 9.05 7.35
CA ILE A 118 -9.23 8.49 8.65
C ILE A 118 -8.03 8.06 9.49
N CYS A 119 -6.81 8.44 9.09
CA CYS A 119 -5.63 8.27 9.95
C CYS A 119 -5.90 8.93 11.31
N PRO A 120 -5.71 8.23 12.43
CA PRO A 120 -5.97 8.79 13.76
C PRO A 120 -4.97 9.89 14.11
N ALA A 121 -5.33 10.74 15.06
CA ALA A 121 -4.42 11.76 15.58
C ALA A 121 -3.36 11.14 16.51
N GLU A 122 -3.75 10.09 17.23
CA GLU A 122 -2.87 9.33 18.12
C GLU A 122 -2.45 8.04 17.41
N GLU A 123 -1.28 8.07 16.82
CA GLU A 123 -0.60 6.95 16.19
C GLU A 123 0.57 6.50 17.04
N GLN A 124 1.00 5.24 16.91
CA GLN A 124 2.25 4.77 17.55
C GLN A 124 3.46 5.45 16.91
N ALA A 125 3.43 5.58 15.59
CA ALA A 125 4.33 6.34 14.76
C ALA A 125 3.56 6.81 13.54
N ALA A 126 4.06 7.76 12.77
CA ALA A 126 3.41 8.17 11.53
C ALA A 126 3.18 6.96 10.62
N GLY A 127 1.92 6.66 10.29
CA GLY A 127 1.53 5.50 9.49
C GLY A 127 1.45 4.17 10.25
N THR A 128 1.58 4.17 11.59
CA THR A 128 1.42 2.96 12.42
C THR A 128 0.24 3.09 13.37
N PHE A 129 -0.85 2.41 13.03
CA PHE A 129 -2.12 2.42 13.78
C PHE A 129 -3.00 1.23 13.35
N TYR A 130 -4.19 1.12 13.94
CA TYR A 130 -5.19 0.16 13.46
C TYR A 130 -6.56 0.80 13.26
N LEU A 131 -7.34 0.20 12.37
CA LEU A 131 -8.71 0.58 12.05
C LEU A 131 -9.66 -0.53 12.46
N LYS A 132 -10.79 -0.14 13.06
CA LYS A 132 -11.87 -1.04 13.47
C LYS A 132 -12.99 -0.99 12.44
N ILE A 133 -13.38 -2.15 11.95
CA ILE A 133 -14.53 -2.30 11.08
C ILE A 133 -15.62 -3.00 11.90
N ARG A 134 -16.81 -2.38 11.96
CA ARG A 134 -17.90 -2.82 12.81
C ARG A 134 -18.98 -3.55 12.01
N ASN A 135 -19.67 -4.43 12.66
CA ASN A 135 -20.89 -5.01 12.12
C ASN A 135 -22.10 -4.15 12.47
N SER A 136 -23.29 -4.53 11.98
CA SER A 136 -24.57 -3.81 12.20
C SER A 136 -24.99 -3.70 13.67
N SER A 137 -24.42 -4.49 14.58
CA SER A 137 -24.63 -4.35 16.03
C SER A 137 -23.69 -3.35 16.70
N GLY A 138 -22.75 -2.76 15.93
CA GLY A 138 -21.71 -1.87 16.42
C GLY A 138 -20.48 -2.58 17.02
N ALA A 139 -20.47 -3.92 17.05
CA ALA A 139 -19.32 -4.68 17.52
C ALA A 139 -18.19 -4.69 16.47
N GLU A 140 -16.94 -4.66 16.93
CA GLU A 140 -15.78 -4.83 16.06
C GLU A 140 -15.76 -6.25 15.48
N ALA A 141 -15.81 -6.37 14.16
CA ALA A 141 -15.85 -7.66 13.46
C ALA A 141 -14.58 -7.94 12.66
N LEU A 142 -13.84 -6.88 12.29
CA LEU A 142 -12.61 -6.96 11.50
C LEU A 142 -11.68 -5.81 11.90
N ARG A 143 -10.36 -6.05 11.86
CA ARG A 143 -9.34 -5.06 12.18
C ARG A 143 -8.28 -5.00 11.10
N PHE A 144 -7.88 -3.79 10.71
CA PHE A 144 -6.74 -3.59 9.83
C PHE A 144 -5.62 -2.88 10.59
N TYR A 145 -4.44 -3.49 10.60
CA TYR A 145 -3.22 -2.86 11.06
C TYR A 145 -2.50 -2.23 9.88
N LEU A 146 -2.17 -0.95 9.99
CA LEU A 146 -1.25 -0.27 9.09
C LEU A 146 0.06 -0.10 9.85
N ILE A 147 1.17 -0.46 9.21
CA ILE A 147 2.48 -0.51 9.86
C ILE A 147 3.49 0.25 9.00
N ASP A 148 4.18 1.22 9.60
CA ASP A 148 5.41 1.74 9.01
C ASP A 148 6.47 0.63 9.08
N SER A 149 6.73 0.01 7.96
CA SER A 149 7.62 -1.14 7.81
C SER A 149 9.11 -0.77 7.80
N GLY A 150 9.43 0.49 8.06
CA GLY A 150 10.78 1.01 8.07
C GLY A 150 11.20 1.66 6.75
N ASN A 151 12.46 2.04 6.71
CA ASN A 151 13.06 2.81 5.63
C ASN A 151 14.32 2.15 5.08
N GLN A 152 14.91 2.77 4.08
CA GLN A 152 16.23 2.39 3.59
C GLN A 152 17.32 2.87 4.58
N THR A 153 18.27 1.99 4.90
CA THR A 153 19.44 2.33 5.70
C THR A 153 20.43 3.20 4.92
N VAL A 154 21.39 3.79 5.60
CA VAL A 154 22.49 4.57 4.97
C VAL A 154 23.35 3.74 3.99
N HIS A 155 23.34 2.43 4.11
CA HIS A 155 24.04 1.48 3.23
C HIS A 155 23.18 0.97 2.07
N GLY A 156 21.95 1.49 1.91
CA GLY A 156 21.04 1.09 0.85
C GLY A 156 20.25 -0.18 1.10
N GLN A 157 20.41 -0.81 2.26
CA GLN A 157 19.61 -1.97 2.70
C GLN A 157 18.27 -1.50 3.25
N TYR A 158 17.29 -2.39 3.31
CA TYR A 158 15.99 -2.09 3.92
C TYR A 158 16.04 -2.39 5.43
N ALA A 159 15.59 -1.43 6.22
CA ALA A 159 15.46 -1.59 7.66
C ALA A 159 14.11 -2.27 7.96
N PRO A 160 14.05 -3.14 8.98
CA PRO A 160 12.77 -3.64 9.50
C PRO A 160 12.03 -2.54 10.28
N PRO A 161 10.77 -2.78 10.68
CA PRO A 161 10.04 -1.88 11.58
C PRO A 161 10.84 -1.55 12.84
N ALA A 162 10.67 -0.35 13.35
CA ALA A 162 11.33 0.08 14.59
C ALA A 162 10.90 -0.80 15.79
N PRO A 163 11.77 -1.03 16.78
CA PRO A 163 11.43 -1.85 17.95
C PRO A 163 10.15 -1.41 18.67
N ALA A 164 9.94 -0.10 18.81
CA ALA A 164 8.72 0.45 19.42
C ALA A 164 7.43 0.10 18.64
N VAL A 165 7.51 -0.03 17.31
CA VAL A 165 6.40 -0.49 16.47
C VAL A 165 6.09 -1.96 16.73
N LEU A 166 7.12 -2.80 16.88
CA LEU A 166 6.96 -4.23 17.19
C LEU A 166 6.40 -4.45 18.61
N ASP A 167 6.85 -3.69 19.58
CA ASP A 167 6.33 -3.75 20.96
C ASP A 167 4.85 -3.36 20.99
N TRP A 168 4.49 -2.29 20.31
CA TRP A 168 3.10 -1.85 20.15
C TRP A 168 2.25 -2.92 19.43
N LEU A 169 2.75 -3.45 18.31
CA LEU A 169 2.06 -4.48 17.56
C LEU A 169 1.79 -5.71 18.42
N LYS A 170 2.80 -6.18 19.15
CA LYS A 170 2.67 -7.27 20.10
C LYS A 170 1.59 -7.00 21.15
N GLU A 171 1.60 -5.81 21.76
CA GLU A 171 0.56 -5.43 22.72
C GLU A 171 -0.83 -5.51 22.08
N LYS A 172 -1.03 -4.88 20.91
CA LYS A 172 -2.34 -4.79 20.27
C LYS A 172 -2.85 -6.13 19.73
N LEU A 173 -1.96 -6.98 19.23
CA LEU A 173 -2.32 -8.30 18.73
C LEU A 173 -2.86 -9.23 19.82
N PHE A 174 -2.34 -9.13 21.04
CA PHE A 174 -2.71 -10.03 22.13
C PHE A 174 -3.76 -9.46 23.10
N GLN A 175 -4.21 -8.21 22.90
CA GLN A 175 -5.34 -7.64 23.64
C GLN A 175 -6.67 -8.27 23.25
N ASP A 176 -6.89 -8.47 21.95
CA ASP A 176 -8.17 -8.90 21.39
C ASP A 176 -7.95 -9.98 20.31
N GLN A 177 -8.88 -10.92 20.21
CA GLN A 177 -8.88 -12.00 19.23
C GLN A 177 -9.80 -11.66 18.04
N ILE A 178 -9.57 -10.52 17.40
CA ILE A 178 -10.35 -10.04 16.26
C ILE A 178 -9.71 -10.52 14.96
N PRO A 179 -10.47 -11.07 13.99
CA PRO A 179 -10.00 -11.33 12.65
C PRO A 179 -9.32 -10.09 12.07
N SER A 180 -8.09 -10.22 11.58
CA SER A 180 -7.30 -9.06 11.23
C SER A 180 -6.48 -9.26 9.96
N MET A 181 -6.08 -8.15 9.35
CA MET A 181 -5.18 -8.08 8.22
C MET A 181 -4.15 -6.96 8.43
N VAL A 182 -2.95 -7.16 7.93
CA VAL A 182 -1.86 -6.19 8.03
C VAL A 182 -1.58 -5.58 6.66
N PHE A 183 -1.34 -4.28 6.64
CA PHE A 183 -0.93 -3.51 5.47
C PHE A 183 0.35 -2.76 5.79
N GLN A 184 1.38 -2.97 5.00
CA GLN A 184 2.68 -2.32 5.13
C GLN A 184 3.30 -2.08 3.76
N HIS A 185 4.41 -1.36 3.68
CA HIS A 185 5.05 -1.08 2.41
C HIS A 185 6.08 -2.15 2.04
N ILE A 186 7.12 -2.32 2.87
CA ILE A 186 8.22 -3.25 2.60
C ILE A 186 7.78 -4.67 2.99
N PRO A 187 8.00 -5.68 2.13
CA PRO A 187 7.60 -7.06 2.42
C PRO A 187 8.39 -7.68 3.56
N LEU A 188 7.75 -8.58 4.30
CA LEU A 188 8.42 -9.43 5.30
C LEU A 188 9.45 -10.36 4.63
N PRO A 189 10.54 -10.73 5.31
CA PRO A 189 11.49 -11.73 4.80
C PRO A 189 10.84 -13.05 4.38
N GLU A 190 9.71 -13.41 4.99
CA GLU A 190 8.94 -14.63 4.76
C GLU A 190 8.31 -14.71 3.37
N TYR A 191 8.11 -13.59 2.67
CA TYR A 191 7.67 -13.60 1.26
C TYR A 191 8.58 -14.49 0.38
N LYS A 192 9.87 -14.57 0.69
CA LYS A 192 10.83 -15.46 0.01
C LYS A 192 10.55 -16.96 0.22
N LYS A 193 9.72 -17.32 1.21
CA LYS A 193 9.31 -18.69 1.50
C LYS A 193 8.05 -19.12 0.74
N CYS A 194 7.32 -18.17 0.12
CA CYS A 194 6.15 -18.48 -0.69
C CYS A 194 6.49 -19.45 -1.81
N ARG A 195 5.60 -20.44 -2.03
CA ARG A 195 5.74 -21.46 -3.08
C ARG A 195 4.59 -21.36 -4.06
N ASN A 196 4.81 -21.84 -5.28
CA ASN A 196 3.81 -21.84 -6.36
C ASN A 196 3.29 -20.45 -6.71
N VAL A 197 4.14 -19.44 -6.61
CA VAL A 197 3.85 -18.06 -7.00
C VAL A 197 4.69 -17.66 -8.21
N THR A 198 4.21 -16.70 -8.99
CA THR A 198 4.97 -16.13 -10.11
C THR A 198 5.64 -14.85 -9.64
N LEU A 199 6.97 -14.88 -9.53
CA LEU A 199 7.77 -13.68 -9.30
C LEU A 199 7.94 -12.92 -10.62
N LYS A 200 7.62 -11.65 -10.60
CA LYS A 200 7.86 -10.72 -11.72
C LYS A 200 9.08 -9.84 -11.48
N GLU A 201 9.53 -9.76 -10.24
CA GLU A 201 10.80 -9.15 -9.83
C GLU A 201 11.23 -9.71 -8.46
N ARG A 202 12.50 -9.46 -8.12
CA ARG A 202 13.12 -9.90 -6.85
C ARG A 202 12.37 -9.32 -5.65
N ILE A 203 12.22 -10.12 -4.59
CA ILE A 203 11.67 -9.69 -3.31
C ILE A 203 12.72 -8.92 -2.52
N CYS A 204 12.48 -7.64 -2.32
CA CYS A 204 13.36 -6.69 -1.62
C CYS A 204 12.89 -6.48 -0.17
N SER A 205 13.13 -7.44 0.69
CA SER A 205 12.81 -7.39 2.13
C SER A 205 14.02 -6.99 2.98
N PRO A 206 13.83 -6.58 4.24
CA PRO A 206 14.92 -6.41 5.19
C PRO A 206 15.78 -7.68 5.29
N GLU A 207 17.10 -7.51 5.42
CA GLU A 207 18.00 -8.64 5.67
C GLU A 207 17.85 -9.17 7.10
N LYS A 208 17.64 -8.26 8.05
CA LYS A 208 17.43 -8.61 9.46
C LYS A 208 15.96 -8.98 9.70
N ASN A 209 15.70 -10.24 10.00
CA ASN A 209 14.42 -10.67 10.56
C ASN A 209 14.33 -10.26 12.03
N VAL A 210 13.24 -9.59 12.40
CA VAL A 210 13.01 -9.08 13.77
C VAL A 210 11.86 -9.78 14.48
N GLY A 211 11.34 -10.87 13.90
CA GLY A 211 10.27 -11.67 14.49
C GLY A 211 8.87 -11.11 14.28
N GLU A 212 8.70 -10.17 13.35
CA GLU A 212 7.38 -9.61 13.03
C GLU A 212 6.41 -10.69 12.55
N PHE A 213 6.83 -11.53 11.61
CA PHE A 213 6.01 -12.63 11.10
C PHE A 213 5.58 -13.59 12.19
N GLU A 214 6.48 -13.95 13.09
CA GLU A 214 6.21 -14.83 14.23
C GLU A 214 5.13 -14.23 15.15
N LEU A 215 5.17 -12.93 15.43
CA LEU A 215 4.12 -12.25 16.21
C LEU A 215 2.76 -12.36 15.52
N LEU A 216 2.71 -12.15 14.21
CA LEU A 216 1.47 -12.22 13.42
C LEU A 216 0.92 -13.65 13.41
N ARG A 217 1.77 -14.65 13.17
CA ARG A 217 1.41 -16.07 13.14
C ARG A 217 0.87 -16.53 14.50
N ASP A 218 1.57 -16.18 15.58
CA ASP A 218 1.27 -16.66 16.93
C ASP A 218 -0.02 -16.03 17.49
N ASN A 219 -0.47 -14.89 16.93
CA ASN A 219 -1.78 -14.34 17.23
C ASN A 219 -2.93 -15.25 16.77
N GLY A 220 -2.78 -15.96 15.65
CA GLY A 220 -3.78 -16.90 15.11
C GLY A 220 -5.05 -16.26 14.53
N LYS A 221 -5.13 -14.93 14.43
CA LYS A 221 -6.25 -14.17 13.84
C LYS A 221 -5.84 -13.29 12.67
N ILE A 222 -4.58 -13.37 12.27
CA ILE A 222 -4.09 -12.65 11.09
C ILE A 222 -4.34 -13.49 9.84
N MET A 223 -5.15 -12.99 8.93
CA MET A 223 -5.46 -13.66 7.66
C MET A 223 -4.36 -13.46 6.63
N ALA A 224 -3.86 -12.23 6.54
CA ALA A 224 -2.90 -11.86 5.50
C ALA A 224 -2.07 -10.63 5.87
N VAL A 225 -0.92 -10.51 5.19
CA VAL A 225 -0.12 -9.28 5.09
C VAL A 225 -0.10 -8.85 3.61
N PHE A 226 -0.49 -7.62 3.32
CA PHE A 226 -0.38 -7.03 1.98
C PHE A 226 0.64 -5.90 1.97
N CYS A 227 1.47 -5.90 0.91
CA CYS A 227 2.53 -4.91 0.72
C CYS A 227 2.59 -4.38 -0.72
N GLY A 228 3.45 -3.39 -0.94
CA GLY A 228 3.89 -2.86 -2.22
C GLY A 228 5.39 -3.07 -2.41
N HIS A 229 6.12 -1.97 -2.69
CA HIS A 229 7.57 -1.88 -2.74
C HIS A 229 8.21 -2.55 -3.98
N ASP A 230 7.91 -3.82 -4.23
CA ASP A 230 8.36 -4.54 -5.43
C ASP A 230 7.30 -4.37 -6.51
N HIS A 231 7.46 -3.36 -7.36
CA HIS A 231 6.42 -2.74 -8.20
C HIS A 231 5.72 -3.70 -9.15
N LYS A 232 6.41 -4.77 -9.60
CA LYS A 232 5.86 -5.69 -10.60
C LYS A 232 5.15 -6.88 -9.97
N ASN A 233 5.46 -7.22 -8.71
CA ASN A 233 4.85 -8.36 -8.03
C ASN A 233 3.38 -8.10 -7.73
N ASP A 234 2.55 -9.11 -7.97
CA ASP A 234 1.09 -9.07 -7.74
C ASP A 234 0.50 -10.41 -7.26
N PHE A 235 1.36 -11.30 -6.81
CA PHE A 235 0.94 -12.62 -6.31
C PHE A 235 0.35 -12.56 -4.91
N VAL A 236 -0.34 -13.63 -4.53
CA VAL A 236 -0.63 -13.99 -3.14
C VAL A 236 -0.10 -15.41 -2.92
N GLY A 237 0.83 -15.55 -2.01
CA GLY A 237 1.35 -16.83 -1.55
C GLY A 237 0.97 -17.05 -0.09
N GLN A 238 1.28 -18.22 0.46
CA GLN A 238 0.97 -18.54 1.84
C GLN A 238 2.18 -19.11 2.56
N VAL A 239 2.37 -18.70 3.81
CA VAL A 239 3.39 -19.23 4.73
C VAL A 239 2.72 -19.42 6.09
N ASP A 240 2.84 -20.61 6.65
CA ASP A 240 2.33 -20.97 7.99
C ASP A 240 0.87 -20.51 8.26
N GLY A 241 0.01 -20.58 7.25
CA GLY A 241 -1.40 -20.23 7.34
C GLY A 241 -1.74 -18.75 7.14
N ILE A 242 -0.75 -17.89 6.96
CA ILE A 242 -0.92 -16.46 6.65
C ILE A 242 -0.68 -16.24 5.17
N ASP A 243 -1.59 -15.55 4.50
CA ASP A 243 -1.40 -15.12 3.12
C ASP A 243 -0.44 -13.91 3.06
N LEU A 244 0.54 -13.99 2.16
CA LEU A 244 1.50 -12.93 1.88
C LEU A 244 1.27 -12.41 0.47
N GLY A 245 0.71 -11.21 0.34
CA GLY A 245 0.23 -10.67 -0.91
C GLY A 245 0.90 -9.36 -1.32
N TYR A 246 1.18 -9.22 -2.62
CA TYR A 246 1.60 -7.97 -3.23
C TYR A 246 0.45 -7.29 -3.94
N THR A 247 0.45 -5.97 -3.91
CA THR A 247 -0.31 -5.13 -4.83
C THR A 247 0.66 -4.48 -5.81
N PRO A 248 0.45 -4.57 -7.13
CA PRO A 248 1.34 -3.96 -8.09
C PRO A 248 1.29 -2.44 -8.00
N SER A 249 2.38 -1.76 -8.38
CA SER A 249 2.42 -0.29 -8.36
C SER A 249 1.29 0.35 -9.16
N GLY A 250 0.72 1.43 -8.63
CA GLY A 250 -0.34 2.22 -9.28
C GLY A 250 0.18 3.41 -10.09
N GLY A 251 1.41 3.87 -9.84
CA GLY A 251 1.91 5.11 -10.42
C GLY A 251 2.67 4.95 -11.73
N PHE A 252 2.58 5.95 -12.61
CA PHE A 252 3.24 5.97 -13.92
C PHE A 252 4.48 6.87 -13.96
N ALA A 253 4.91 7.42 -12.85
CA ALA A 253 6.09 8.28 -12.77
C ALA A 253 7.39 7.53 -12.44
N CYS A 254 7.31 6.20 -12.23
CA CYS A 254 8.45 5.34 -11.94
C CYS A 254 8.38 4.02 -12.73
N TYR A 255 9.39 3.15 -12.57
CA TYR A 255 9.37 1.81 -13.16
C TYR A 255 8.17 1.00 -12.64
N GLY A 256 7.79 -0.06 -13.34
CA GLY A 256 6.69 -0.93 -12.90
C GLY A 256 6.19 -1.87 -13.99
N PRO A 257 5.04 -2.53 -13.77
CA PRO A 257 4.57 -3.62 -14.63
C PRO A 257 3.86 -3.16 -15.92
N GLY A 258 4.08 -1.93 -16.36
CA GLY A 258 3.43 -1.45 -17.57
C GLY A 258 1.92 -1.37 -17.44
N ALA A 259 1.20 -2.01 -18.36
CA ALA A 259 -0.27 -2.12 -18.41
C ALA A 259 -0.88 -2.86 -17.23
N GLU A 260 -0.09 -3.65 -16.54
CA GLU A 260 -0.54 -4.42 -15.39
C GLU A 260 -0.48 -3.62 -14.07
N ARG A 261 -0.13 -2.33 -14.13
CA ARG A 261 -0.31 -1.40 -13.00
C ARG A 261 -1.74 -1.41 -12.54
N GLY A 262 -1.96 -1.28 -11.23
CA GLY A 262 -3.32 -1.38 -10.72
C GLY A 262 -3.45 -1.13 -9.23
N GLY A 263 -4.57 -1.61 -8.72
CA GLY A 263 -4.87 -1.72 -7.30
C GLY A 263 -5.48 -3.08 -7.01
N ARG A 264 -5.46 -3.47 -5.77
CA ARG A 264 -6.03 -4.75 -5.32
C ARG A 264 -7.33 -4.51 -4.57
N LEU A 265 -8.39 -5.13 -5.04
CA LEU A 265 -9.67 -5.18 -4.35
C LEU A 265 -9.68 -6.37 -3.39
N LEU A 266 -10.04 -6.12 -2.14
CA LEU A 266 -10.28 -7.10 -1.11
C LEU A 266 -11.76 -7.00 -0.70
N THR A 267 -12.45 -8.12 -0.64
CA THR A 267 -13.87 -8.18 -0.24
C THR A 267 -14.01 -9.09 0.96
N PHE A 268 -14.60 -8.58 2.01
CA PHE A 268 -14.88 -9.27 3.26
C PHE A 268 -16.38 -9.49 3.42
N HIS A 269 -16.75 -10.58 4.09
CA HIS A 269 -18.13 -10.91 4.43
C HIS A 269 -18.26 -11.09 5.95
N VAL A 270 -19.21 -10.41 6.56
CA VAL A 270 -19.38 -10.42 8.03
C VAL A 270 -19.68 -11.81 8.60
N ASP A 271 -20.32 -12.67 7.80
CA ASP A 271 -20.66 -14.05 8.15
C ASP A 271 -19.52 -15.06 7.89
N ARG A 272 -18.42 -14.64 7.26
CA ARG A 272 -17.26 -15.47 6.92
C ARG A 272 -16.01 -14.96 7.60
N SER A 273 -15.98 -15.09 8.92
CA SER A 273 -14.80 -14.76 9.72
C SER A 273 -13.56 -15.49 9.20
N MET A 274 -12.41 -14.82 9.17
CA MET A 274 -11.13 -15.35 8.68
C MET A 274 -11.13 -15.73 7.18
N HIS A 275 -11.99 -15.09 6.38
CA HIS A 275 -12.02 -15.29 4.93
C HIS A 275 -12.19 -13.96 4.19
N TYR A 276 -11.53 -13.84 3.05
CA TYR A 276 -11.66 -12.70 2.13
C TYR A 276 -11.48 -13.17 0.70
N GLU A 277 -12.01 -12.40 -0.22
CA GLU A 277 -11.79 -12.57 -1.67
C GLU A 277 -10.88 -11.45 -2.16
N THR A 278 -10.04 -11.74 -3.15
CA THR A 278 -9.13 -10.72 -3.68
C THR A 278 -8.93 -10.82 -5.18
N LYS A 279 -8.80 -9.66 -5.83
CA LYS A 279 -8.43 -9.55 -7.25
C LYS A 279 -7.66 -8.26 -7.51
N VAL A 280 -6.76 -8.29 -8.48
CA VAL A 280 -6.10 -7.08 -9.01
C VAL A 280 -6.97 -6.47 -10.10
N LEU A 281 -7.22 -5.16 -10.00
CA LEU A 281 -7.85 -4.35 -11.03
C LEU A 281 -6.73 -3.65 -11.80
N ARG A 282 -6.51 -4.01 -13.07
CA ARG A 282 -5.38 -3.54 -13.86
C ARG A 282 -5.76 -2.41 -14.81
N TYR A 283 -4.83 -1.51 -15.07
CA TYR A 283 -4.98 -0.41 -16.03
C TYR A 283 -5.44 -0.91 -17.41
N CYS A 284 -4.83 -1.99 -17.91
CA CYS A 284 -5.20 -2.57 -19.20
C CYS A 284 -6.67 -3.03 -19.27
N ASP A 285 -7.26 -3.41 -18.14
CA ASP A 285 -8.62 -3.95 -18.11
C ASP A 285 -9.66 -2.84 -17.91
N ILE A 286 -9.36 -1.83 -17.10
CA ILE A 286 -10.35 -0.84 -16.66
C ILE A 286 -10.19 0.55 -17.31
N VAL A 287 -8.99 0.90 -17.79
CA VAL A 287 -8.70 2.20 -18.42
C VAL A 287 -8.45 2.06 -19.92
N ALA A 288 -7.69 1.06 -20.31
CA ALA A 288 -7.20 0.90 -21.68
C ALA A 288 -7.66 -0.42 -22.33
N PRO A 289 -8.96 -0.72 -22.37
CA PRO A 289 -9.45 -1.97 -22.97
C PRO A 289 -9.28 -2.01 -24.51
N HIS A 290 -8.96 -0.88 -25.15
CA HIS A 290 -8.84 -0.77 -26.60
C HIS A 290 -7.39 -0.77 -27.08
N THR A 291 -7.16 -1.38 -28.27
CA THR A 291 -5.81 -1.54 -28.88
C THR A 291 -5.03 -0.23 -29.00
N GLY A 292 -5.68 0.89 -29.35
CA GLY A 292 -5.02 2.20 -29.47
C GLY A 292 -4.43 2.71 -28.14
N ASN A 293 -5.11 2.42 -27.03
CA ASN A 293 -4.60 2.75 -25.71
C ASN A 293 -3.41 1.86 -25.32
N ARG A 294 -3.39 0.58 -25.75
CA ARG A 294 -2.27 -0.35 -25.51
C ARG A 294 -0.99 0.09 -26.22
N ILE A 295 -1.09 0.68 -27.42
CA ILE A 295 0.07 1.24 -28.12
C ILE A 295 0.64 2.45 -27.34
N LYS A 296 -0.23 3.38 -26.96
CA LYS A 296 0.19 4.54 -26.14
C LYS A 296 0.83 4.08 -24.84
N GLU A 297 0.19 3.12 -24.19
CA GLU A 297 0.66 2.52 -22.95
C GLU A 297 2.03 1.86 -23.12
N PHE A 298 2.26 1.10 -24.20
CA PHE A 298 3.58 0.54 -24.50
C PHE A 298 4.66 1.61 -24.51
N PHE A 299 4.42 2.75 -25.16
CA PHE A 299 5.38 3.86 -25.18
C PHE A 299 5.52 4.51 -23.81
N ASP A 300 4.43 4.76 -23.08
CA ASP A 300 4.46 5.38 -21.74
C ASP A 300 5.18 4.50 -20.71
N THR A 301 5.11 3.17 -20.86
CA THR A 301 5.70 2.20 -19.92
C THR A 301 7.12 1.80 -20.26
N HIS A 302 7.54 1.91 -21.53
CA HIS A 302 8.90 1.60 -21.98
C HIS A 302 9.78 2.84 -22.08
N THR A 303 9.24 4.03 -21.86
CA THR A 303 10.07 5.23 -21.71
C THR A 303 10.76 5.16 -20.35
N PRO A 304 12.12 5.20 -20.28
CA PRO A 304 12.83 5.19 -19.02
C PRO A 304 12.37 6.36 -18.16
N THR A 305 11.65 6.09 -17.10
CA THR A 305 11.17 7.09 -16.14
C THR A 305 12.14 7.25 -14.96
N CYS A 306 13.15 6.38 -14.89
CA CYS A 306 14.19 6.40 -13.87
C CYS A 306 15.44 7.09 -14.35
N TRP A 307 16.09 7.82 -13.44
CA TRP A 307 17.40 8.40 -13.66
C TRP A 307 18.41 7.30 -14.02
N PRO A 308 19.28 7.47 -15.05
CA PRO A 308 20.19 6.43 -15.54
C PRO A 308 21.24 5.91 -14.55
N GLY A 309 21.29 6.42 -13.34
CA GLY A 309 22.30 6.05 -12.34
C GLY A 309 21.88 4.99 -11.32
N ARG A 310 20.65 4.44 -11.40
CA ARG A 310 20.16 3.32 -10.56
C ARG A 310 19.27 2.39 -11.36
N THR A 311 19.72 1.93 -12.48
CA THR A 311 19.32 0.62 -12.98
C THR A 311 20.07 -0.36 -12.10
N GLU A 312 19.41 -0.91 -11.09
CA GLU A 312 19.80 -2.24 -10.67
C GLU A 312 19.52 -3.11 -11.89
N LEU A 313 20.57 -3.39 -12.64
CA LEU A 313 20.59 -4.49 -13.58
C LEU A 313 20.38 -5.71 -12.69
N ILE A 314 19.15 -6.19 -12.66
CA ILE A 314 18.88 -7.54 -12.14
C ILE A 314 19.47 -8.42 -13.23
N ASP A 315 20.71 -8.85 -13.03
CA ASP A 315 21.31 -9.90 -13.85
C ASP A 315 20.45 -11.13 -13.68
N GLU A 316 19.96 -11.66 -14.80
CA GLU A 316 19.15 -12.90 -14.82
C GLU A 316 19.87 -14.07 -14.11
N GLU A 317 21.20 -14.04 -13.99
CA GLU A 317 22.01 -15.00 -13.24
C GLU A 317 21.74 -15.01 -11.72
N ASN A 318 21.16 -13.96 -11.13
CA ASN A 318 20.83 -13.92 -9.70
C ASN A 318 19.45 -14.49 -9.36
N LEU A 319 18.61 -14.80 -10.35
CA LEU A 319 17.31 -15.44 -10.13
C LEU A 319 17.42 -16.95 -9.87
N GLU A 320 18.52 -17.60 -10.24
CA GLU A 320 18.74 -19.03 -10.03
C GLU A 320 19.29 -19.38 -8.63
N ASN A 321 19.75 -18.38 -7.86
CA ASN A 321 20.37 -18.58 -6.55
C ASN A 321 19.62 -17.91 -5.37
N ALA A 322 18.35 -17.51 -5.55
CA ALA A 322 17.54 -16.90 -4.50
C ALA A 322 16.47 -17.85 -3.94
#